data_1ed23748a2e895270a1ff9d58526807b
#
_entry.id   1ed23748a2e895270a1ff9d58526807b
#
_cell.length_a   1.000
_cell.length_b   1.000
_cell.length_c   1.000
_cell.angle_alpha   90.00
_cell.angle_beta   90.00
_cell.angle_gamma   90.00
#
_symmetry.space_group_name_H-M   'P 1'
#
loop_
_entity.id
_entity.type
_entity.pdbx_description
1 polymer ?
#
loop_
_entity_poly.entity_id
_entity_poly.type
_entity_poly.pdbx_seq_one_letter_code
_entity_poly.pdbx_strand_id
1 'polypeptide(L)'
;MNEITPTNPVNASALERVLVAGDLAGLNEAQRIEYYKAVCESLGLNPLTRPFEYLRLNGRLVLYATRAAADQLRAIHGISILDVRIEQKDDLVIVTVRGRTRDGREDVEVGAVSVAGLRGDALANAQMKALTKAKRRLTLSLAGLGWLDETETDSVPGAQRVSEQQIALAPEVQELRQQLAERAKELPADSPLRERAREAWRSGDADAMREVLSSIEGGKKDE
;
A
#
# COMPACT_ATOMS: atom_id res chain seq x y z
N MET A 1 -6.10 6.79 27.53
CA MET A 1 -6.43 5.67 26.59
C MET A 1 -7.62 6.16 25.78
N ASN A 2 -7.39 6.59 24.56
CA ASN A 2 -8.49 6.93 23.65
C ASN A 2 -9.00 5.64 23.01
N GLU A 3 -10.23 5.28 23.34
CA GLU A 3 -10.95 4.25 22.62
C GLU A 3 -11.16 4.72 21.17
N ILE A 4 -10.52 4.03 20.24
CA ILE A 4 -10.76 4.18 18.81
C ILE A 4 -12.08 3.46 18.54
N THR A 5 -13.16 4.20 18.55
CA THR A 5 -14.46 3.70 18.06
C THR A 5 -14.41 3.71 16.53
N PRO A 6 -14.48 2.56 15.84
CA PRO A 6 -14.48 2.53 14.37
C PRO A 6 -15.81 3.07 13.86
N THR A 7 -15.77 4.23 13.25
CA THR A 7 -16.91 4.88 12.60
C THR A 7 -17.08 4.32 11.17
N ASN A 8 -17.38 3.13 11.05
CA ASN A 8 -17.96 2.36 9.94
C ASN A 8 -17.31 0.96 9.88
N PRO A 9 -18.04 -0.14 9.91
CA PRO A 9 -17.40 -1.44 9.89
C PRO A 9 -16.82 -1.68 8.50
N VAL A 10 -15.52 -1.44 8.32
CA VAL A 10 -14.75 -2.23 7.36
C VAL A 10 -15.17 -3.66 7.64
N ASN A 11 -15.76 -4.33 6.65
CA ASN A 11 -16.22 -5.71 6.82
C ASN A 11 -15.14 -6.49 7.57
N ALA A 12 -15.41 -6.93 8.79
CA ALA A 12 -14.40 -7.52 9.69
C ALA A 12 -13.64 -8.66 9.01
N SER A 13 -14.32 -9.40 8.11
CA SER A 13 -13.69 -10.44 7.30
C SER A 13 -12.70 -9.93 6.25
N ALA A 14 -12.91 -8.72 5.72
CA ALA A 14 -11.96 -8.12 4.77
C ALA A 14 -10.71 -7.60 5.49
N LEU A 15 -10.90 -6.97 6.65
CA LEU A 15 -9.79 -6.52 7.49
C LEU A 15 -8.98 -7.70 8.02
N GLU A 16 -9.63 -8.77 8.46
CA GLU A 16 -8.98 -10.00 8.90
C GLU A 16 -8.11 -10.61 7.79
N ARG A 17 -8.62 -10.69 6.56
CA ARG A 17 -7.83 -11.16 5.40
C ARG A 17 -6.58 -10.32 5.18
N VAL A 18 -6.68 -9.00 5.30
CA VAL A 18 -5.51 -8.11 5.16
C VAL A 18 -4.51 -8.32 6.28
N LEU A 19 -4.96 -8.44 7.52
CA LEU A 19 -4.08 -8.66 8.67
C LEU A 19 -3.40 -10.03 8.63
N VAL A 20 -4.09 -11.06 8.17
CA VAL A 20 -3.56 -12.44 8.09
C VAL A 20 -2.71 -12.64 6.84
N ALA A 21 -3.20 -12.22 5.68
CA ALA A 21 -2.53 -12.48 4.40
C ALA A 21 -1.52 -11.38 4.00
N GLY A 22 -1.63 -10.18 4.57
CA GLY A 22 -0.84 -9.02 4.17
C GLY A 22 -1.09 -8.57 2.73
N ASP A 23 -2.30 -8.84 2.19
CA ASP A 23 -2.65 -8.57 0.80
C ASP A 23 -3.89 -7.68 0.69
N LEU A 24 -3.70 -6.50 0.12
CA LEU A 24 -4.77 -5.52 -0.11
C LEU A 24 -5.55 -5.77 -1.42
N ALA A 25 -5.14 -6.74 -2.24
CA ALA A 25 -5.80 -7.03 -3.51
C ALA A 25 -7.24 -7.54 -3.32
N GLY A 26 -7.53 -8.18 -2.18
CA GLY A 26 -8.87 -8.65 -1.83
C GLY A 26 -9.83 -7.55 -1.36
N LEU A 27 -9.35 -6.31 -1.15
CA LEU A 27 -10.19 -5.18 -0.78
C LEU A 27 -10.77 -4.50 -2.02
N ASN A 28 -12.04 -4.05 -1.94
CA ASN A 28 -12.59 -3.15 -2.93
C ASN A 28 -12.03 -1.72 -2.77
N GLU A 29 -12.36 -0.82 -3.70
CA GLU A 29 -11.84 0.55 -3.71
C GLU A 29 -12.15 1.33 -2.43
N ALA A 30 -13.40 1.28 -1.96
CA ALA A 30 -13.82 1.95 -0.74
C ALA A 30 -13.08 1.41 0.49
N GLN A 31 -12.96 0.09 0.62
CA GLN A 31 -12.22 -0.56 1.69
C GLN A 31 -10.73 -0.21 1.68
N ARG A 32 -10.11 -0.11 0.48
CA ARG A 32 -8.71 0.32 0.36
C ARG A 32 -8.52 1.76 0.82
N ILE A 33 -9.46 2.67 0.48
CA ILE A 33 -9.42 4.06 0.93
C ILE A 33 -9.56 4.14 2.46
N GLU A 34 -10.48 3.39 3.04
CA GLU A 34 -10.67 3.34 4.50
C GLU A 34 -9.44 2.77 5.20
N TYR A 35 -8.90 1.65 4.71
CA TYR A 35 -7.66 1.08 5.24
C TYR A 35 -6.50 2.08 5.17
N TYR A 36 -6.33 2.74 4.03
CA TYR A 36 -5.29 3.76 3.84
C TYR A 36 -5.42 4.90 4.85
N LYS A 37 -6.66 5.41 5.05
CA LYS A 37 -6.93 6.47 6.03
C LYS A 37 -6.66 6.00 7.45
N ALA A 38 -7.10 4.80 7.82
CA ALA A 38 -6.86 4.23 9.14
C ALA A 38 -5.36 4.06 9.43
N VAL A 39 -4.57 3.62 8.44
CA VAL A 39 -3.10 3.55 8.56
C VAL A 39 -2.51 4.95 8.76
N CYS A 40 -2.90 5.94 7.97
CA CYS A 40 -2.42 7.31 8.14
C CYS A 40 -2.78 7.86 9.53
N GLU A 41 -4.02 7.67 9.98
CA GLU A 41 -4.51 8.13 11.27
C GLU A 41 -3.74 7.48 12.43
N SER A 42 -3.52 6.17 12.36
CA SER A 42 -2.76 5.44 13.39
C SER A 42 -1.32 5.94 13.55
N LEU A 43 -0.76 6.53 12.50
CA LEU A 43 0.61 7.06 12.47
C LEU A 43 0.67 8.58 12.60
N GLY A 44 -0.47 9.26 12.69
CA GLY A 44 -0.58 10.72 12.70
C GLY A 44 -0.18 11.39 11.39
N LEU A 45 -0.27 10.66 10.27
CA LEU A 45 0.12 11.16 8.95
C LEU A 45 -1.06 11.82 8.22
N ASN A 46 -0.76 12.83 7.41
CA ASN A 46 -1.76 13.45 6.56
C ASN A 46 -1.94 12.63 5.27
N PRO A 47 -3.11 11.99 5.05
CA PRO A 47 -3.35 11.15 3.87
C PRO A 47 -3.30 11.95 2.55
N LEU A 48 -3.59 13.26 2.57
CA LEU A 48 -3.59 14.10 1.37
C LEU A 48 -2.19 14.33 0.79
N THR A 49 -1.15 14.09 1.56
CA THR A 49 0.24 14.16 1.10
C THR A 49 0.73 12.88 0.44
N ARG A 50 -0.14 11.87 0.34
CA ARG A 50 0.18 10.55 -0.21
C ARG A 50 1.41 9.92 0.46
N PRO A 51 1.37 9.72 1.80
CA PRO A 51 2.52 9.16 2.52
C PRO A 51 2.81 7.71 2.15
N PHE A 52 1.84 7.02 1.57
CA PHE A 52 2.00 5.65 1.09
C PHE A 52 1.55 5.51 -0.36
N GLU A 53 2.13 4.55 -1.06
CA GLU A 53 1.70 4.12 -2.38
C GLU A 53 1.57 2.60 -2.42
N TYR A 54 0.88 2.10 -3.44
CA TYR A 54 0.67 0.68 -3.62
C TYR A 54 1.81 0.05 -4.41
N LEU A 55 2.19 -1.16 -3.99
CA LEU A 55 3.22 -1.96 -4.61
C LEU A 55 2.71 -3.40 -4.76
N ARG A 56 2.97 -4.04 -5.91
CA ARG A 56 2.86 -5.49 -6.04
C ARG A 56 4.18 -6.14 -5.67
N LEU A 57 4.14 -6.98 -4.63
CA LEU A 57 5.29 -7.73 -4.16
C LEU A 57 4.91 -9.21 -4.06
N ASN A 58 5.57 -10.06 -4.84
CA ASN A 58 5.27 -11.51 -4.90
C ASN A 58 3.78 -11.82 -5.10
N GLY A 59 3.12 -11.07 -6.01
CA GLY A 59 1.71 -11.21 -6.32
C GLY A 59 0.75 -10.52 -5.36
N ARG A 60 1.20 -10.03 -4.20
CA ARG A 60 0.38 -9.33 -3.20
C ARG A 60 0.40 -7.82 -3.42
N LEU A 61 -0.71 -7.17 -3.17
CA LEU A 61 -0.81 -5.72 -3.14
C LEU A 61 -0.53 -5.22 -1.72
N VAL A 62 0.52 -4.41 -1.55
CA VAL A 62 0.94 -3.89 -0.25
C VAL A 62 1.13 -2.38 -0.31
N LEU A 63 1.15 -1.71 0.85
CA LEU A 63 1.56 -0.32 0.96
C LEU A 63 3.06 -0.24 1.19
N TYR A 64 3.71 0.77 0.61
CA TYR A 64 5.08 1.15 0.91
C TYR A 64 5.18 2.64 1.25
N ALA A 65 6.16 3.00 2.06
CA ALA A 65 6.35 4.37 2.50
C ALA A 65 7.03 5.22 1.43
N THR A 66 6.47 6.39 1.14
CA THR A 66 7.07 7.40 0.26
C THR A 66 8.00 8.33 1.05
N ARG A 67 8.65 9.24 0.34
CA ARG A 67 9.41 10.33 0.98
C ARG A 67 8.52 11.15 1.93
N ALA A 68 7.26 11.41 1.56
CA ALA A 68 6.34 12.18 2.38
C ALA A 68 6.06 11.51 3.73
N ALA A 69 5.95 10.18 3.77
CA ALA A 69 5.83 9.43 5.02
C ALA A 69 7.05 9.65 5.92
N ALA A 70 8.26 9.44 5.37
CA ALA A 70 9.49 9.58 6.14
C ALA A 70 9.68 11.01 6.68
N ASP A 71 9.37 12.03 5.88
CA ASP A 71 9.53 13.43 6.29
C ASP A 71 8.53 13.79 7.41
N GLN A 72 7.27 13.33 7.34
CA GLN A 72 6.28 13.53 8.40
C GLN A 72 6.62 12.75 9.68
N LEU A 73 6.97 11.47 9.57
CA LEU A 73 7.38 10.66 10.72
C LEU A 73 8.56 11.26 11.46
N ARG A 74 9.52 11.82 10.71
CA ARG A 74 10.68 12.52 11.29
C ARG A 74 10.25 13.72 12.13
N ALA A 75 9.30 14.51 11.62
CA ALA A 75 8.75 15.65 12.36
C ALA A 75 7.94 15.20 13.59
N ILE A 76 7.08 14.19 13.45
CA ILE A 76 6.21 13.67 14.52
C ILE A 76 7.06 13.12 15.67
N HIS A 77 8.02 12.24 15.39
CA HIS A 77 8.87 11.59 16.39
C HIS A 77 10.08 12.45 16.80
N GLY A 78 10.25 13.64 16.22
CA GLY A 78 11.39 14.52 16.52
C GLY A 78 12.73 13.85 16.21
N ILE A 79 12.80 13.11 15.09
CA ILE A 79 14.00 12.38 14.68
C ILE A 79 15.01 13.37 14.08
N SER A 80 16.18 13.44 14.69
CA SER A 80 17.33 14.23 14.22
C SER A 80 18.37 13.32 13.59
N ILE A 81 18.87 13.72 12.42
CA ILE A 81 20.05 13.08 11.82
C ILE A 81 21.29 13.68 12.48
N LEU A 82 22.08 12.86 13.14
CA LEU A 82 23.24 13.27 13.92
C LEU A 82 24.54 13.19 13.12
N ASP A 83 24.67 12.17 12.28
CA ASP A 83 25.88 11.93 11.49
C ASP A 83 25.53 11.28 10.15
N VAL A 84 26.32 11.59 9.14
CA VAL A 84 26.21 11.03 7.79
C VAL A 84 27.61 10.75 7.28
N ARG A 85 27.90 9.49 6.97
CA ARG A 85 29.14 9.07 6.32
C ARG A 85 28.86 8.54 4.94
N ILE A 86 29.62 8.97 3.96
CA ILE A 86 29.50 8.52 2.57
C ILE A 86 30.84 7.90 2.19
N GLU A 87 30.81 6.66 1.79
CA GLU A 87 31.96 5.90 1.35
C GLU A 87 31.70 5.34 -0.05
N GLN A 88 32.70 5.36 -0.89
CA GLN A 88 32.68 4.63 -2.15
C GLN A 88 33.67 3.49 -2.05
N LYS A 89 33.17 2.27 -2.20
CA LYS A 89 33.99 1.06 -2.20
C LYS A 89 33.65 0.27 -3.45
N ASP A 90 34.65 0.07 -4.30
CA ASP A 90 34.48 -0.55 -5.60
C ASP A 90 33.35 0.12 -6.41
N ASP A 91 32.38 -0.64 -6.84
CA ASP A 91 31.21 -0.19 -7.58
C ASP A 91 29.99 0.14 -6.70
N LEU A 92 30.21 0.41 -5.42
CA LEU A 92 29.15 0.76 -4.47
C LEU A 92 29.40 2.10 -3.82
N VAL A 93 28.37 2.92 -3.77
CA VAL A 93 28.28 4.02 -2.80
C VAL A 93 27.49 3.52 -1.61
N ILE A 94 28.10 3.63 -0.43
CA ILE A 94 27.55 3.22 0.86
C ILE A 94 27.40 4.46 1.72
N VAL A 95 26.20 4.70 2.21
CA VAL A 95 25.87 5.82 3.09
C VAL A 95 25.41 5.26 4.43
N THR A 96 26.13 5.60 5.49
CA THR A 96 25.76 5.29 6.87
C THR A 96 25.18 6.54 7.51
N VAL A 97 24.02 6.43 8.13
CA VAL A 97 23.33 7.52 8.82
C VAL A 97 23.09 7.12 10.27
N ARG A 98 23.38 8.00 11.20
CA ARG A 98 23.00 7.88 12.61
C ARG A 98 21.98 8.94 12.96
N GLY A 99 20.97 8.57 13.71
CA GLY A 99 19.94 9.50 14.16
C GLY A 99 19.44 9.18 15.56
N ARG A 100 18.64 10.08 16.09
CA ARG A 100 18.10 10.01 17.44
C ARG A 100 16.68 10.60 17.47
N THR A 101 15.80 9.95 18.20
CA THR A 101 14.47 10.47 18.52
C THR A 101 14.53 11.49 19.66
N ARG A 102 13.43 12.23 19.87
CA ARG A 102 13.35 13.24 20.95
C ARG A 102 13.56 12.64 22.34
N ASP A 103 13.13 11.41 22.57
CA ASP A 103 13.28 10.67 23.82
C ASP A 103 14.65 10.01 24.02
N GLY A 104 15.56 10.20 23.05
CA GLY A 104 16.96 9.79 23.14
C GLY A 104 17.28 8.41 22.56
N ARG A 105 16.33 7.70 21.98
CA ARG A 105 16.62 6.45 21.28
C ARG A 105 17.46 6.72 20.04
N GLU A 106 18.58 6.02 19.90
CA GLU A 106 19.49 6.13 18.76
C GLU A 106 19.49 4.86 17.91
N ASP A 107 19.75 5.04 16.62
CA ASP A 107 19.90 3.94 15.68
C ASP A 107 20.85 4.35 14.53
N VAL A 108 21.33 3.35 13.80
CA VAL A 108 22.23 3.50 12.65
C VAL A 108 21.68 2.66 11.50
N GLU A 109 21.58 3.28 10.33
CA GLU A 109 21.12 2.58 9.12
C GLU A 109 22.02 2.86 7.93
N VAL A 110 22.00 1.93 6.97
CA VAL A 110 22.83 1.96 5.78
C VAL A 110 21.97 1.97 4.52
N GLY A 111 22.34 2.83 3.57
CA GLY A 111 21.82 2.81 2.21
C GLY A 111 22.95 2.57 1.22
N ALA A 112 22.81 1.61 0.32
CA ALA A 112 23.81 1.34 -0.70
C ALA A 112 23.19 1.34 -2.10
N VAL A 113 23.96 1.82 -3.09
CA VAL A 113 23.57 1.87 -4.51
C VAL A 113 24.79 1.51 -5.36
N SER A 114 24.57 0.68 -6.38
CA SER A 114 25.61 0.39 -7.36
C SER A 114 25.90 1.62 -8.23
N VAL A 115 27.19 1.88 -8.43
CA VAL A 115 27.70 2.96 -9.27
C VAL A 115 28.60 2.45 -10.39
N ALA A 116 28.53 1.16 -10.68
CA ALA A 116 29.27 0.52 -11.75
C ALA A 116 29.08 1.28 -13.08
N GLY A 117 30.17 1.77 -13.65
CA GLY A 117 30.15 2.50 -14.92
C GLY A 117 29.54 3.90 -14.90
N LEU A 118 29.05 4.39 -13.75
CA LEU A 118 28.44 5.72 -13.64
C LEU A 118 29.49 6.81 -13.53
N ARG A 119 29.22 7.95 -14.18
CA ARG A 119 30.05 9.17 -14.13
C ARG A 119 29.18 10.42 -14.14
N GLY A 120 29.77 11.57 -13.73
CA GLY A 120 29.08 12.87 -13.76
C GLY A 120 27.76 12.87 -13.01
N ASP A 121 26.72 13.37 -13.63
CA ASP A 121 25.38 13.51 -13.04
C ASP A 121 24.76 12.17 -12.62
N ALA A 122 25.00 11.09 -13.37
CA ALA A 122 24.52 9.78 -13.03
C ALA A 122 25.12 9.27 -11.70
N LEU A 123 26.40 9.52 -11.48
CA LEU A 123 27.08 9.20 -10.22
C LEU A 123 26.54 10.08 -9.06
N ALA A 124 26.37 11.37 -9.30
CA ALA A 124 25.80 12.28 -8.30
C ALA A 124 24.37 11.86 -7.90
N ASN A 125 23.54 11.50 -8.87
CA ASN A 125 22.19 11.00 -8.62
C ASN A 125 22.19 9.68 -7.82
N ALA A 126 23.12 8.76 -8.11
CA ALA A 126 23.29 7.53 -7.35
C ALA A 126 23.68 7.81 -5.89
N GLN A 127 24.57 8.77 -5.63
CA GLN A 127 24.94 9.19 -4.28
C GLN A 127 23.74 9.78 -3.52
N MET A 128 22.96 10.67 -4.17
CA MET A 128 21.73 11.22 -3.57
C MET A 128 20.69 10.12 -3.30
N LYS A 129 20.58 9.13 -4.17
CA LYS A 129 19.70 7.96 -3.97
C LYS A 129 20.14 7.14 -2.75
N ALA A 130 21.43 6.86 -2.60
CA ALA A 130 21.97 6.13 -1.45
C ALA A 130 21.72 6.88 -0.13
N LEU A 131 21.95 8.20 -0.11
CA LEU A 131 21.69 9.05 1.05
C LEU A 131 20.20 9.06 1.42
N THR A 132 19.32 9.19 0.44
CA THR A 132 17.87 9.17 0.65
C THR A 132 17.42 7.83 1.22
N LYS A 133 17.95 6.73 0.68
CA LYS A 133 17.67 5.36 1.16
C LYS A 133 18.07 5.21 2.63
N ALA A 134 19.28 5.59 3.00
CA ALA A 134 19.76 5.51 4.39
C ALA A 134 18.88 6.33 5.35
N LYS A 135 18.56 7.58 5.00
CA LYS A 135 17.72 8.45 5.83
C LYS A 135 16.30 7.92 6.03
N ARG A 136 15.70 7.34 5.01
CA ARG A 136 14.35 6.75 5.10
C ARG A 136 14.34 5.51 5.97
N ARG A 137 15.27 4.59 5.75
CA ARG A 137 15.42 3.39 6.57
C ARG A 137 15.58 3.76 8.05
N LEU A 138 16.49 4.69 8.36
CA LEU A 138 16.67 5.18 9.73
C LEU A 138 15.38 5.75 10.31
N THR A 139 14.65 6.54 9.53
CA THR A 139 13.39 7.14 9.99
C THR A 139 12.34 6.06 10.29
N LEU A 140 12.17 5.08 9.42
CA LEU A 140 11.22 3.98 9.61
C LEU A 140 11.61 3.12 10.80
N SER A 141 12.89 2.79 10.95
CA SER A 141 13.42 2.04 12.10
C SER A 141 13.15 2.75 13.42
N LEU A 142 13.51 4.04 13.52
CA LEU A 142 13.30 4.84 14.72
C LEU A 142 11.81 5.08 15.02
N ALA A 143 10.95 5.12 14.00
CA ALA A 143 9.50 5.19 14.17
C ALA A 143 8.85 3.83 14.51
N GLY A 144 9.63 2.74 14.56
CA GLY A 144 9.11 1.39 14.86
C GLY A 144 8.36 0.74 13.69
N LEU A 145 8.61 1.17 12.48
CA LEU A 145 7.93 0.70 11.26
C LEU A 145 8.88 -0.16 10.42
N GLY A 146 8.57 -1.45 10.31
CA GLY A 146 9.29 -2.39 9.44
C GLY A 146 8.79 -2.37 7.99
N TRP A 147 8.44 -1.21 7.45
CA TRP A 147 7.88 -1.08 6.11
C TRP A 147 8.96 -0.90 5.06
N LEU A 148 8.68 -1.43 3.85
CA LEU A 148 9.49 -1.13 2.67
C LEU A 148 9.34 0.35 2.31
N ASP A 149 10.44 0.97 1.95
CA ASP A 149 10.44 2.30 1.37
C ASP A 149 10.52 2.25 -0.18
N GLU A 150 10.18 3.36 -0.83
CA GLU A 150 10.19 3.44 -2.29
C GLU A 150 11.56 3.18 -2.92
N THR A 151 12.66 3.34 -2.16
CA THR A 151 14.01 3.12 -2.65
C THR A 151 14.43 1.65 -2.58
N GLU A 152 13.72 0.86 -1.78
CA GLU A 152 13.94 -0.57 -1.65
C GLU A 152 13.21 -1.36 -2.74
N THR A 153 12.10 -0.81 -3.26
CA THR A 153 11.29 -1.46 -4.30
C THR A 153 12.09 -1.80 -5.54
N ASP A 154 13.05 -0.96 -5.92
CA ASP A 154 13.93 -1.19 -7.08
C ASP A 154 14.93 -2.35 -6.85
N SER A 155 15.17 -2.73 -5.61
CA SER A 155 16.13 -3.76 -5.21
C SER A 155 15.47 -5.09 -4.82
N VAL A 156 14.13 -5.13 -4.71
CA VAL A 156 13.39 -6.35 -4.36
C VAL A 156 12.96 -7.05 -5.65
N PRO A 157 13.43 -8.30 -5.90
CA PRO A 157 13.02 -9.06 -7.06
C PRO A 157 11.51 -9.24 -7.12
N GLY A 158 10.89 -8.94 -8.27
CA GLY A 158 9.44 -9.07 -8.46
C GLY A 158 8.59 -7.93 -7.88
N ALA A 159 9.20 -6.88 -7.32
CA ALA A 159 8.47 -5.69 -6.91
C ALA A 159 8.07 -4.84 -8.12
N GLN A 160 6.80 -4.50 -8.24
CA GLN A 160 6.26 -3.67 -9.31
C GLN A 160 5.44 -2.53 -8.70
N ARG A 161 5.83 -1.28 -9.01
CA ARG A 161 5.00 -0.12 -8.68
C ARG A 161 3.69 -0.22 -9.44
N VAL A 162 2.59 -0.02 -8.76
CA VAL A 162 1.26 -0.15 -9.34
C VAL A 162 0.70 1.23 -9.59
N SER A 163 0.40 1.54 -10.88
CA SER A 163 -0.34 2.74 -11.23
C SER A 163 -1.82 2.59 -10.84
N GLU A 164 -2.55 3.71 -10.68
CA GLU A 164 -3.99 3.70 -10.37
C GLU A 164 -4.80 2.82 -11.34
N GLN A 165 -4.41 2.78 -12.61
CA GLN A 165 -5.03 1.92 -13.64
C GLN A 165 -4.72 0.42 -13.45
N GLN A 166 -3.62 0.09 -12.75
CA GLN A 166 -3.18 -1.29 -12.46
C GLN A 166 -3.63 -1.77 -11.07
N ILE A 167 -4.17 -0.89 -10.23
CA ILE A 167 -4.95 -1.26 -9.03
C ILE A 167 -6.33 -1.80 -9.47
N ALA A 168 -6.56 -1.89 -10.79
CA ALA A 168 -7.73 -2.54 -11.34
C ALA A 168 -7.94 -3.87 -10.63
N LEU A 169 -9.16 -4.05 -10.17
CA LEU A 169 -9.81 -5.19 -9.55
C LEU A 169 -9.05 -6.50 -9.81
N ALA A 170 -8.86 -7.28 -8.78
CA ALA A 170 -8.34 -8.64 -8.92
C ALA A 170 -9.02 -9.31 -10.14
N PRO A 171 -8.30 -10.07 -10.96
CA PRO A 171 -8.87 -10.73 -12.15
C PRO A 171 -10.22 -11.39 -11.85
N GLU A 172 -10.34 -12.01 -10.70
CA GLU A 172 -11.56 -12.61 -10.18
C GLU A 172 -12.72 -11.59 -10.01
N VAL A 173 -12.45 -10.39 -9.51
CA VAL A 173 -13.46 -9.34 -9.35
C VAL A 173 -13.87 -8.76 -10.71
N GLN A 174 -12.96 -8.72 -11.68
CA GLN A 174 -13.29 -8.33 -13.05
C GLN A 174 -14.19 -9.37 -13.72
N GLU A 175 -13.89 -10.65 -13.56
CA GLU A 175 -14.72 -11.75 -14.06
C GLU A 175 -16.09 -11.74 -13.43
N LEU A 176 -16.19 -11.60 -12.10
CA LEU A 176 -17.45 -11.48 -11.38
C LEU A 176 -18.27 -10.27 -11.82
N ARG A 177 -17.65 -9.13 -12.03
CA ARG A 177 -18.31 -7.93 -12.58
C ARG A 177 -18.85 -8.17 -13.98
N GLN A 178 -18.07 -8.83 -14.81
CA GLN A 178 -18.48 -9.15 -16.18
C GLN A 178 -19.66 -10.14 -16.19
N GLN A 179 -19.56 -11.22 -15.44
CA GLN A 179 -20.64 -12.19 -15.27
C GLN A 179 -21.91 -11.54 -14.70
N LEU A 180 -21.77 -10.71 -13.67
CA LEU A 180 -22.89 -10.01 -13.05
C LEU A 180 -23.55 -9.02 -14.03
N ALA A 181 -22.76 -8.30 -14.82
CA ALA A 181 -23.27 -7.38 -15.82
C ALA A 181 -24.04 -8.09 -16.95
N GLU A 182 -23.58 -9.26 -17.38
CA GLU A 182 -24.25 -10.09 -18.38
C GLU A 182 -25.57 -10.66 -17.84
N ARG A 183 -25.53 -11.26 -16.65
CA ARG A 183 -26.73 -11.84 -16.03
C ARG A 183 -27.78 -10.78 -15.66
N ALA A 184 -27.34 -9.60 -15.20
CA ALA A 184 -28.26 -8.51 -14.87
C ALA A 184 -29.00 -7.94 -16.12
N LYS A 185 -28.46 -8.10 -17.33
CA LYS A 185 -29.14 -7.70 -18.57
C LYS A 185 -30.36 -8.58 -18.88
N GLU A 186 -30.32 -9.85 -18.46
CA GLU A 186 -31.39 -10.83 -18.68
C GLU A 186 -32.56 -10.62 -17.70
N LEU A 187 -32.38 -9.84 -16.63
CA LEU A 187 -33.42 -9.56 -15.63
C LEU A 187 -34.33 -8.42 -16.07
N PRO A 188 -35.64 -8.45 -15.71
CA PRO A 188 -36.56 -7.34 -15.91
C PRO A 188 -36.01 -6.01 -15.34
N ALA A 189 -36.36 -4.88 -15.97
CA ALA A 189 -35.85 -3.57 -15.60
C ALA A 189 -36.20 -3.15 -14.16
N ASP A 190 -37.31 -3.59 -13.67
CA ASP A 190 -37.93 -3.33 -12.36
C ASP A 190 -37.63 -4.43 -11.30
N SER A 191 -36.82 -5.42 -11.66
CA SER A 191 -36.46 -6.51 -10.75
C SER A 191 -35.59 -6.01 -9.59
N PRO A 192 -35.96 -6.34 -8.33
CA PRO A 192 -35.12 -6.05 -7.15
C PRO A 192 -33.73 -6.66 -7.24
N LEU A 193 -33.60 -7.83 -7.89
CA LEU A 193 -32.30 -8.48 -8.13
C LEU A 193 -31.41 -7.66 -9.06
N ARG A 194 -31.98 -6.93 -10.01
CA ARG A 194 -31.23 -6.06 -10.90
C ARG A 194 -30.64 -4.85 -10.16
N GLU A 195 -31.35 -4.33 -9.17
CA GLU A 195 -30.86 -3.24 -8.32
C GLU A 195 -29.75 -3.74 -7.39
N ARG A 196 -29.94 -4.89 -6.73
CA ARG A 196 -28.88 -5.55 -5.93
C ARG A 196 -27.64 -5.86 -6.76
N ALA A 197 -27.81 -6.29 -8.01
CA ALA A 197 -26.69 -6.53 -8.93
C ALA A 197 -25.91 -5.24 -9.23
N ARG A 198 -26.60 -4.12 -9.45
CA ARG A 198 -25.96 -2.81 -9.64
C ARG A 198 -25.17 -2.35 -8.41
N GLU A 199 -25.75 -2.57 -7.23
CA GLU A 199 -25.11 -2.20 -5.96
C GLU A 199 -23.88 -3.07 -5.70
N ALA A 200 -23.98 -4.39 -5.86
CA ALA A 200 -22.84 -5.31 -5.75
C ALA A 200 -21.75 -5.00 -6.79
N TRP A 201 -22.12 -4.65 -8.01
CA TRP A 201 -21.17 -4.23 -9.06
C TRP A 201 -20.44 -2.95 -8.68
N ARG A 202 -21.14 -1.96 -8.11
CA ARG A 202 -20.55 -0.67 -7.67
C ARG A 202 -19.65 -0.85 -6.44
N SER A 203 -20.06 -1.69 -5.50
CA SER A 203 -19.28 -1.94 -4.28
C SER A 203 -17.94 -2.60 -4.60
N GLY A 204 -17.86 -3.39 -5.70
CA GLY A 204 -16.68 -4.19 -6.02
C GLY A 204 -16.41 -5.32 -5.02
N ASP A 205 -17.38 -5.63 -4.17
CA ASP A 205 -17.29 -6.73 -3.20
C ASP A 205 -17.55 -8.07 -3.90
N ALA A 206 -16.53 -8.93 -3.92
CA ALA A 206 -16.59 -10.22 -4.58
C ALA A 206 -17.63 -11.14 -3.95
N ASP A 207 -17.79 -11.11 -2.63
CA ASP A 207 -18.74 -11.98 -1.92
C ASP A 207 -20.18 -11.52 -2.19
N ALA A 208 -20.45 -10.22 -2.18
CA ALA A 208 -21.72 -9.65 -2.57
C ALA A 208 -22.09 -9.98 -4.03
N MET A 209 -21.11 -9.92 -4.93
CA MET A 209 -21.34 -10.30 -6.35
C MET A 209 -21.65 -11.78 -6.52
N ARG A 210 -20.95 -12.67 -5.80
CA ARG A 210 -21.24 -14.12 -5.81
C ARG A 210 -22.61 -14.43 -5.26
N GLU A 211 -23.01 -13.79 -4.15
CA GLU A 211 -24.33 -13.95 -3.55
C GLU A 211 -25.45 -13.57 -4.52
N VAL A 212 -25.30 -12.43 -5.20
CA VAL A 212 -26.30 -11.98 -6.18
C VAL A 212 -26.32 -12.88 -7.42
N LEU A 213 -25.15 -13.32 -7.94
CA LEU A 213 -25.08 -14.28 -9.03
C LEU A 213 -25.79 -15.59 -8.68
N SER A 214 -25.56 -16.13 -7.49
CA SER A 214 -26.24 -17.33 -6.99
C SER A 214 -27.75 -17.13 -6.88
N SER A 215 -28.20 -15.95 -6.44
CA SER A 215 -29.63 -15.61 -6.35
C SER A 215 -30.29 -15.52 -7.73
N ILE A 216 -29.57 -15.02 -8.75
CA ILE A 216 -30.05 -14.97 -10.14
C ILE A 216 -30.15 -16.37 -10.75
N GLU A 217 -29.20 -17.25 -10.43
CA GLU A 217 -29.18 -18.63 -10.94
C GLU A 217 -30.22 -19.51 -10.25
N GLY A 218 -30.50 -19.30 -8.96
CA GLY A 218 -31.49 -20.01 -8.19
C GLY A 218 -32.91 -19.70 -8.63
N GLY A 219 -33.21 -18.46 -9.00
CA GLY A 219 -34.55 -18.06 -9.51
C GLY A 219 -34.91 -18.62 -10.87
N LYS A 220 -33.95 -19.19 -11.64
CA LYS A 220 -34.21 -19.87 -12.94
C LYS A 220 -34.59 -21.34 -12.77
N LYS A 221 -34.53 -21.93 -11.58
CA LYS A 221 -34.87 -23.34 -11.33
C LYS A 221 -36.30 -23.57 -10.88
N ASP A 222 -37.02 -22.51 -10.57
CA ASP A 222 -38.40 -22.57 -10.05
C ASP A 222 -39.47 -22.09 -11.08
N GLU A 223 -39.09 -21.89 -12.35
CA GLU A 223 -39.99 -21.74 -13.50
C GLU A 223 -39.89 -22.98 -14.43
#